data_99353078c311dbb563a7e81f9ae33adb
#
_entry.id   99353078c311dbb563a7e81f9ae33adb
#
_cell.length_a   1.000
_cell.length_b   1.000
_cell.length_c   1.000
_cell.angle_alpha   90.00
_cell.angle_beta   90.00
_cell.angle_gamma   90.00
#
_symmetry.space_group_name_H-M   'P 1'
#
loop_
_entity.id
_entity.type
_entity.pdbx_description
1 polymer ?
#
loop_
_entity_poly.entity_id
_entity_poly.type
_entity_poly.pdbx_seq_one_letter_code
_entity_poly.pdbx_strand_id
1 'polypeptide(L)'
;ICNKVLEIAPSDSSKTLRAWSTMGDIYHQLGDNKKAYKAYDKALKINPDYVYVLNNYAYYLSVEGRKLKKAYAMSKKTIEAEPDNATYLDTFGWILYLQGKALEAKPFFKHAMLYGGKDSVVIMDHYAEVLFALKEYDLAMVYWNLALKKNDGEVEGLEEKVKQRRQAMKK
;
A
#
# COMPACT_ATOMS: atom_id res chain seq x y z
N ILE A 1 14.11 20.71 7.60
CA ILE A 1 13.21 20.73 8.80
C ILE A 1 13.43 19.49 9.65
N CYS A 2 13.28 18.24 9.12
CA CYS A 2 13.40 17.01 9.92
C CYS A 2 14.76 16.88 10.62
N ASN A 3 15.88 17.13 9.95
CA ASN A 3 17.21 17.11 10.59
C ASN A 3 17.31 18.10 11.75
N LYS A 4 16.74 19.30 11.57
CA LYS A 4 16.73 20.32 12.63
C LYS A 4 15.92 19.89 13.85
N VAL A 5 14.83 19.15 13.67
CA VAL A 5 14.05 18.55 14.77
C VAL A 5 14.88 17.52 15.53
N LEU A 6 15.64 16.68 14.84
CA LEU A 6 16.50 15.67 15.44
C LEU A 6 17.66 16.28 16.24
N GLU A 7 18.14 17.46 15.84
CA GLU A 7 19.20 18.21 16.54
C GLU A 7 18.68 18.94 17.79
N ILE A 8 17.50 19.59 17.69
CA ILE A 8 16.96 20.46 18.74
C ILE A 8 16.22 19.70 19.84
N ALA A 9 15.53 18.61 19.48
CA ALA A 9 14.70 17.85 20.40
C ALA A 9 14.95 16.33 20.32
N PRO A 10 16.20 15.86 20.50
CA PRO A 10 16.53 14.43 20.38
C PRO A 10 15.88 13.56 21.47
N SER A 11 15.56 14.16 22.61
CA SER A 11 14.89 13.51 23.75
C SER A 11 13.36 13.43 23.62
N ASP A 12 12.76 14.23 22.73
CA ASP A 12 11.32 14.19 22.45
C ASP A 12 11.02 13.03 21.50
N SER A 13 10.64 11.89 22.06
CA SER A 13 10.38 10.67 21.29
C SER A 13 9.28 10.84 20.25
N SER A 14 8.25 11.66 20.53
CA SER A 14 7.14 11.91 19.60
C SER A 14 7.61 12.72 18.39
N LYS A 15 8.34 13.80 18.59
CA LYS A 15 8.89 14.62 17.50
C LYS A 15 9.92 13.85 16.70
N THR A 16 10.77 13.08 17.38
CA THR A 16 11.81 12.25 16.75
C THR A 16 11.21 11.14 15.92
N LEU A 17 10.16 10.48 16.41
CA LEU A 17 9.39 9.48 15.65
C LEU A 17 8.81 10.06 14.35
N ARG A 18 8.12 11.21 14.46
CA ARG A 18 7.54 11.89 13.29
C ARG A 18 8.61 12.35 12.31
N ALA A 19 9.73 12.87 12.79
CA ALA A 19 10.83 13.30 11.93
C ALA A 19 11.39 12.10 11.11
N TRP A 20 11.65 10.96 11.74
CA TRP A 20 12.14 9.78 11.04
C TRP A 20 11.09 9.21 10.07
N SER A 21 9.82 9.20 10.45
CA SER A 21 8.71 8.79 9.56
C SER A 21 8.67 9.67 8.30
N THR A 22 8.61 10.99 8.47
CA THR A 22 8.59 11.94 7.35
C THR A 22 9.85 11.86 6.48
N MET A 23 11.02 11.64 7.08
CA MET A 23 12.26 11.42 6.30
C MET A 23 12.18 10.15 5.46
N GLY A 24 11.55 9.10 5.99
CA GLY A 24 11.30 7.88 5.24
C GLY A 24 10.48 8.13 3.99
N ASP A 25 9.37 8.86 4.14
CA ASP A 25 8.49 9.21 3.01
C ASP A 25 9.21 10.06 1.96
N ILE A 26 9.94 11.10 2.42
CA ILE A 26 10.70 11.99 1.52
C ILE A 26 11.77 11.21 0.76
N TYR A 27 12.56 10.36 1.43
CA TYR A 27 13.59 9.57 0.74
C TYR A 27 12.97 8.59 -0.26
N HIS A 28 11.82 8.01 0.05
CA HIS A 28 11.10 7.15 -0.89
C HIS A 28 10.66 7.95 -2.13
N GLN A 29 10.06 9.13 -1.95
CA GLN A 29 9.66 10.01 -3.06
C GLN A 29 10.84 10.44 -3.94
N LEU A 30 12.03 10.58 -3.34
CA LEU A 30 13.27 10.88 -4.06
C LEU A 30 13.92 9.64 -4.70
N GLY A 31 13.32 8.46 -4.59
CA GLY A 31 13.86 7.20 -5.13
C GLY A 31 15.00 6.60 -4.31
N ASP A 32 15.37 7.18 -3.15
CA ASP A 32 16.43 6.64 -2.29
C ASP A 32 15.83 5.65 -1.27
N ASN A 33 15.38 4.49 -1.76
CA ASN A 33 14.73 3.47 -0.94
C ASN A 33 15.64 2.97 0.19
N LYS A 34 16.96 2.97 0.00
CA LYS A 34 17.90 2.56 1.05
C LYS A 34 17.87 3.51 2.25
N LYS A 35 17.81 4.83 2.03
CA LYS A 35 17.68 5.81 3.10
C LYS A 35 16.26 5.81 3.69
N ALA A 36 15.23 5.63 2.85
CA ALA A 36 13.85 5.51 3.31
C ALA A 36 13.71 4.40 4.35
N TYR A 37 14.18 3.20 4.04
CA TYR A 37 14.09 2.04 4.96
C TYR A 37 14.91 2.22 6.23
N LYS A 38 16.09 2.86 6.16
CA LYS A 38 16.85 3.21 7.35
C LYS A 38 16.11 4.21 8.26
N ALA A 39 15.40 5.16 7.68
CA ALA A 39 14.60 6.12 8.44
C ALA A 39 13.40 5.44 9.10
N TYR A 40 12.68 4.58 8.37
CA TYR A 40 11.60 3.78 8.94
C TYR A 40 12.07 2.82 10.03
N ASP A 41 13.21 2.16 9.87
CA ASP A 41 13.80 1.31 10.93
C ASP A 41 14.09 2.13 12.20
N LYS A 42 14.52 3.40 12.07
CA LYS A 42 14.72 4.30 13.23
C LYS A 42 13.40 4.71 13.86
N ALA A 43 12.37 5.00 13.07
CA ALA A 43 11.03 5.29 13.58
C ALA A 43 10.48 4.09 14.36
N LEU A 44 10.59 2.87 13.81
CA LEU A 44 10.10 1.64 14.44
C LEU A 44 10.94 1.19 15.66
N LYS A 45 12.16 1.68 15.83
CA LYS A 45 12.90 1.51 17.08
C LYS A 45 12.31 2.35 18.23
N ILE A 46 11.72 3.49 17.91
CA ILE A 46 11.06 4.39 18.90
C ILE A 46 9.67 3.84 19.22
N ASN A 47 8.90 3.50 18.21
CA ASN A 47 7.58 2.89 18.35
C ASN A 47 7.43 1.71 17.36
N PRO A 48 7.60 0.46 17.84
CA PRO A 48 7.50 -0.74 16.99
C PRO A 48 6.13 -1.00 16.38
N ASP A 49 5.08 -0.37 16.93
CA ASP A 49 3.69 -0.54 16.50
C ASP A 49 3.12 0.72 15.86
N TYR A 50 4.00 1.60 15.36
CA TYR A 50 3.56 2.81 14.65
C TYR A 50 2.97 2.44 13.28
N VAL A 51 1.66 2.26 13.23
CA VAL A 51 0.90 1.70 12.11
C VAL A 51 1.16 2.41 10.79
N TYR A 52 1.28 3.74 10.81
CA TYR A 52 1.58 4.53 9.61
C TYR A 52 2.89 4.08 8.94
N VAL A 53 3.97 3.96 9.70
CA VAL A 53 5.27 3.52 9.17
C VAL A 53 5.24 2.03 8.80
N LEU A 54 4.57 1.20 9.60
CA LEU A 54 4.42 -0.22 9.29
C LEU A 54 3.74 -0.41 7.94
N ASN A 55 2.66 0.34 7.65
CA ASN A 55 1.95 0.28 6.38
C ASN A 55 2.81 0.73 5.21
N ASN A 56 3.40 1.93 5.28
CA ASN A 56 4.17 2.49 4.18
C ASN A 56 5.39 1.62 3.86
N TYR A 57 6.10 1.17 4.89
CA TYR A 57 7.25 0.28 4.72
C TYR A 57 6.85 -1.06 4.09
N ALA A 58 5.75 -1.67 4.56
CA ALA A 58 5.24 -2.91 4.01
C ALA A 58 4.84 -2.76 2.54
N TYR A 59 4.13 -1.69 2.21
CA TYR A 59 3.71 -1.40 0.85
C TYR A 59 4.91 -1.24 -0.09
N TYR A 60 5.89 -0.41 0.26
CA TYR A 60 7.06 -0.18 -0.58
C TYR A 60 7.91 -1.44 -0.78
N LEU A 61 8.10 -2.25 0.26
CA LEU A 61 8.76 -3.55 0.11
C LEU A 61 8.00 -4.48 -0.84
N SER A 62 6.67 -4.45 -0.80
CA SER A 62 5.83 -5.29 -1.64
C SER A 62 5.90 -4.88 -3.12
N VAL A 63 5.85 -3.58 -3.41
CA VAL A 63 5.96 -3.04 -4.77
C VAL A 63 7.32 -3.37 -5.39
N GLU A 64 8.40 -3.37 -4.59
CA GLU A 64 9.72 -3.82 -5.05
C GLU A 64 9.83 -5.35 -5.22
N GLY A 65 8.80 -6.12 -4.87
CA GLY A 65 8.85 -7.59 -4.85
C GLY A 65 9.83 -8.15 -3.83
N ARG A 66 10.21 -7.36 -2.83
CA ARG A 66 11.27 -7.70 -1.86
C ARG A 66 10.71 -7.97 -0.48
N LYS A 67 11.31 -8.97 0.20
CA LYS A 67 11.02 -9.27 1.62
C LYS A 67 9.52 -9.39 1.93
N LEU A 68 8.74 -10.02 1.03
CA LEU A 68 7.29 -10.16 1.17
C LEU A 68 6.85 -10.76 2.52
N LYS A 69 7.68 -11.63 3.13
CA LYS A 69 7.41 -12.15 4.49
C LYS A 69 7.47 -11.05 5.55
N LYS A 70 8.47 -10.12 5.46
CA LYS A 70 8.56 -8.96 6.36
C LYS A 70 7.40 -8.02 6.12
N ALA A 71 7.10 -7.70 4.86
CA ALA A 71 5.97 -6.86 4.48
C ALA A 71 4.63 -7.41 5.02
N TYR A 72 4.39 -8.70 4.88
CA TYR A 72 3.22 -9.38 5.44
C TYR A 72 3.10 -9.22 6.95
N ALA A 73 4.18 -9.49 7.70
CA ALA A 73 4.17 -9.39 9.16
C ALA A 73 3.88 -7.95 9.64
N MET A 74 4.43 -6.95 8.94
CA MET A 74 4.20 -5.54 9.25
C MET A 74 2.77 -5.13 8.93
N SER A 75 2.27 -5.46 7.73
CA SER A 75 0.91 -5.11 7.31
C SER A 75 -0.16 -5.86 8.11
N LYS A 76 0.13 -7.07 8.60
CA LYS A 76 -0.77 -7.79 9.51
C LYS A 76 -1.04 -6.99 10.79
N LYS A 77 0.00 -6.39 11.37
CA LYS A 77 -0.16 -5.52 12.55
C LYS A 77 -1.05 -4.31 12.27
N THR A 78 -1.00 -3.75 11.04
CA THR A 78 -1.82 -2.57 10.71
C THR A 78 -3.30 -2.91 10.64
N ILE A 79 -3.69 -4.04 10.05
CA ILE A 79 -5.10 -4.47 10.01
C ILE A 79 -5.60 -4.99 11.36
N GLU A 80 -4.72 -5.47 12.24
CA GLU A 80 -5.07 -5.82 13.62
C GLU A 80 -5.34 -4.57 14.47
N ALA A 81 -4.61 -3.47 14.22
CA ALA A 81 -4.78 -2.20 14.93
C ALA A 81 -5.97 -1.39 14.40
N GLU A 82 -6.16 -1.35 13.08
CA GLU A 82 -7.22 -0.58 12.41
C GLU A 82 -7.91 -1.46 11.35
N PRO A 83 -8.82 -2.36 11.77
CA PRO A 83 -9.39 -3.39 10.90
C PRO A 83 -10.27 -2.84 9.76
N ASP A 84 -10.78 -1.63 9.89
CA ASP A 84 -11.66 -0.98 8.92
C ASP A 84 -10.95 0.11 8.09
N ASN A 85 -9.63 0.23 8.21
CA ASN A 85 -8.86 1.19 7.42
C ASN A 85 -8.64 0.65 6.01
N ALA A 86 -9.30 1.26 5.02
CA ALA A 86 -9.26 0.81 3.62
C ALA A 86 -7.83 0.73 3.05
N THR A 87 -6.96 1.68 3.40
CA THR A 87 -5.56 1.70 2.95
C THR A 87 -4.76 0.54 3.52
N TYR A 88 -4.99 0.18 4.79
CA TYR A 88 -4.29 -0.96 5.42
C TYR A 88 -4.81 -2.30 4.91
N LEU A 89 -6.11 -2.40 4.67
CA LEU A 89 -6.74 -3.55 4.04
C LEU A 89 -6.22 -3.76 2.61
N ASP A 90 -6.07 -2.69 1.83
CA ASP A 90 -5.48 -2.72 0.50
C ASP A 90 -4.03 -3.23 0.54
N THR A 91 -3.18 -2.63 1.37
CA THR A 91 -1.78 -3.05 1.48
C THR A 91 -1.67 -4.52 1.86
N PHE A 92 -2.47 -5.00 2.81
CA PHE A 92 -2.45 -6.40 3.23
C PHE A 92 -2.94 -7.33 2.13
N GLY A 93 -4.05 -6.99 1.50
CA GLY A 93 -4.59 -7.74 0.37
C GLY A 93 -3.63 -7.79 -0.81
N TRP A 94 -2.97 -6.67 -1.13
CA TRP A 94 -1.98 -6.58 -2.20
C TRP A 94 -0.77 -7.48 -1.94
N ILE A 95 -0.26 -7.49 -0.69
CA ILE A 95 0.85 -8.39 -0.30
C ILE A 95 0.43 -9.87 -0.45
N LEU A 96 -0.78 -10.25 -0.06
CA LEU A 96 -1.30 -11.59 -0.27
C LEU A 96 -1.37 -11.94 -1.78
N TYR A 97 -1.86 -11.03 -2.59
CA TYR A 97 -1.91 -11.20 -4.04
C TYR A 97 -0.51 -11.43 -4.63
N LEU A 98 0.47 -10.62 -4.26
CA LEU A 98 1.86 -10.76 -4.69
C LEU A 98 2.53 -12.06 -4.21
N GLN A 99 2.02 -12.67 -3.15
CA GLN A 99 2.41 -14.01 -2.70
C GLN A 99 1.70 -15.14 -3.47
N GLY A 100 0.90 -14.83 -4.50
CA GLY A 100 0.12 -15.81 -5.26
C GLY A 100 -1.18 -16.25 -4.58
N LYS A 101 -1.62 -15.55 -3.53
CA LYS A 101 -2.77 -15.90 -2.69
C LYS A 101 -3.99 -15.01 -3.01
N ALA A 102 -4.34 -14.91 -4.28
CA ALA A 102 -5.43 -14.04 -4.75
C ALA A 102 -6.78 -14.34 -4.06
N LEU A 103 -7.07 -15.62 -3.79
CA LEU A 103 -8.31 -16.01 -3.11
C LEU A 103 -8.34 -15.52 -1.65
N GLU A 104 -7.20 -15.57 -0.95
CA GLU A 104 -7.07 -15.04 0.41
C GLU A 104 -7.11 -13.51 0.43
N ALA A 105 -6.63 -12.84 -0.63
CA ALA A 105 -6.62 -11.37 -0.76
C ALA A 105 -8.02 -10.77 -0.94
N LYS A 106 -8.89 -11.45 -1.70
CA LYS A 106 -10.21 -10.94 -2.11
C LYS A 106 -11.07 -10.41 -0.97
N PRO A 107 -11.24 -11.09 0.18
CA PRO A 107 -12.07 -10.58 1.27
C PRO A 107 -11.58 -9.25 1.86
N PHE A 108 -10.26 -8.99 1.88
CA PHE A 108 -9.71 -7.72 2.36
C PHE A 108 -10.06 -6.56 1.42
N PHE A 109 -9.96 -6.76 0.12
CA PHE A 109 -10.42 -5.76 -0.85
C PHE A 109 -11.93 -5.53 -0.79
N LYS A 110 -12.72 -6.60 -0.65
CA LYS A 110 -14.17 -6.46 -0.46
C LYS A 110 -14.49 -5.64 0.78
N HIS A 111 -13.75 -5.85 1.87
CA HIS A 111 -13.88 -5.07 3.10
C HIS A 111 -13.47 -3.61 2.88
N ALA A 112 -12.32 -3.36 2.23
CA ALA A 112 -11.86 -2.01 1.90
C ALA A 112 -12.93 -1.22 1.10
N MET A 113 -13.64 -1.87 0.16
CA MET A 113 -14.73 -1.23 -0.60
C MET A 113 -15.90 -0.75 0.27
N LEU A 114 -16.12 -1.32 1.46
CA LEU A 114 -17.14 -0.87 2.40
C LEU A 114 -16.71 0.36 3.20
N TYR A 115 -15.39 0.55 3.37
CA TYR A 115 -14.80 1.58 4.23
C TYR A 115 -14.02 2.66 3.45
N GLY A 116 -14.50 3.03 2.29
CA GLY A 116 -13.96 4.14 1.50
C GLY A 116 -13.01 3.74 0.36
N GLY A 117 -12.74 2.45 0.17
CA GLY A 117 -11.88 1.98 -0.94
C GLY A 117 -12.38 2.38 -2.33
N LYS A 118 -13.69 2.65 -2.49
CA LYS A 118 -14.29 3.18 -3.73
C LYS A 118 -13.87 4.62 -4.05
N ASP A 119 -13.24 5.31 -3.13
CA ASP A 119 -12.75 6.66 -3.33
C ASP A 119 -11.29 6.70 -3.76
N SER A 120 -10.57 5.59 -3.68
CA SER A 120 -9.18 5.44 -4.14
C SER A 120 -9.09 4.70 -5.47
N VAL A 121 -8.46 5.34 -6.45
CA VAL A 121 -8.15 4.73 -7.75
C VAL A 121 -7.23 3.53 -7.59
N VAL A 122 -6.23 3.64 -6.71
CA VAL A 122 -5.26 2.56 -6.42
C VAL A 122 -5.95 1.33 -5.85
N ILE A 123 -6.84 1.49 -4.85
CA ILE A 123 -7.52 0.35 -4.21
C ILE A 123 -8.46 -0.35 -5.19
N MET A 124 -9.18 0.41 -6.03
CA MET A 124 -10.04 -0.15 -7.07
C MET A 124 -9.23 -0.92 -8.11
N ASP A 125 -8.07 -0.39 -8.51
CA ASP A 125 -7.16 -1.03 -9.47
C ASP A 125 -6.58 -2.34 -8.91
N HIS A 126 -6.08 -2.34 -7.68
CA HIS A 126 -5.58 -3.53 -7.00
C HIS A 126 -6.66 -4.60 -6.85
N TYR A 127 -7.88 -4.21 -6.47
CA TYR A 127 -8.98 -5.15 -6.37
C TYR A 127 -9.34 -5.78 -7.72
N ALA A 128 -9.38 -4.96 -8.78
CA ALA A 128 -9.63 -5.45 -10.13
C ALA A 128 -8.55 -6.45 -10.59
N GLU A 129 -7.28 -6.23 -10.27
CA GLU A 129 -6.18 -7.18 -10.53
C GLU A 129 -6.41 -8.52 -9.81
N VAL A 130 -6.80 -8.48 -8.54
CA VAL A 130 -7.11 -9.70 -7.76
C VAL A 130 -8.29 -10.46 -8.38
N LEU A 131 -9.36 -9.77 -8.74
CA LEU A 131 -10.53 -10.35 -9.39
C LEU A 131 -10.17 -10.95 -10.77
N PHE A 132 -9.35 -10.26 -11.55
CA PHE A 132 -8.87 -10.74 -12.83
C PHE A 132 -8.05 -12.04 -12.66
N ALA A 133 -7.17 -12.10 -11.69
CA ALA A 133 -6.39 -13.32 -11.38
C ALA A 133 -7.28 -14.50 -10.97
N LEU A 134 -8.44 -14.21 -10.35
CA LEU A 134 -9.46 -15.20 -10.00
C LEU A 134 -10.43 -15.52 -11.15
N LYS A 135 -10.21 -14.96 -12.35
CA LYS A 135 -11.07 -15.07 -13.54
C LYS A 135 -12.49 -14.50 -13.36
N GLU A 136 -12.67 -13.62 -12.39
CA GLU A 136 -13.92 -12.88 -12.17
C GLU A 136 -13.92 -11.61 -13.05
N TYR A 137 -13.85 -11.81 -14.35
CA TYR A 137 -13.54 -10.78 -15.34
C TYR A 137 -14.58 -9.65 -15.39
N ASP A 138 -15.86 -9.96 -15.31
CA ASP A 138 -16.91 -8.94 -15.35
C ASP A 138 -16.80 -7.98 -14.18
N LEU A 139 -16.58 -8.53 -12.98
CA LEU A 139 -16.42 -7.71 -11.78
C LEU A 139 -15.10 -6.92 -11.79
N ALA A 140 -14.00 -7.50 -12.29
CA ALA A 140 -12.75 -6.80 -12.50
C ALA A 140 -12.95 -5.58 -13.40
N MET A 141 -13.68 -5.75 -14.52
CA MET A 141 -13.98 -4.65 -15.43
C MET A 141 -14.85 -3.57 -14.81
N VAL A 142 -15.77 -3.92 -13.91
CA VAL A 142 -16.55 -2.92 -13.15
C VAL A 142 -15.62 -2.01 -12.34
N TYR A 143 -14.70 -2.59 -11.56
CA TYR A 143 -13.78 -1.79 -10.73
C TYR A 143 -12.77 -1.00 -11.55
N TRP A 144 -12.22 -1.56 -12.64
CA TRP A 144 -11.36 -0.79 -13.54
C TRP A 144 -12.10 0.36 -14.22
N ASN A 145 -13.35 0.18 -14.64
CA ASN A 145 -14.13 1.28 -15.23
C ASN A 145 -14.44 2.38 -14.19
N LEU A 146 -14.65 2.01 -12.92
CA LEU A 146 -14.80 3.00 -11.85
C LEU A 146 -13.48 3.73 -11.58
N ALA A 147 -12.36 3.00 -11.53
CA ALA A 147 -11.02 3.55 -11.36
C ALA A 147 -10.70 4.56 -12.50
N LEU A 148 -10.92 4.16 -13.75
CA LEU A 148 -10.68 5.03 -14.92
C LEU A 148 -11.51 6.33 -14.89
N LYS A 149 -12.75 6.29 -14.41
CA LYS A 149 -13.59 7.50 -14.27
C LYS A 149 -13.08 8.48 -13.21
N LYS A 150 -12.36 7.99 -12.20
CA LYS A 150 -11.81 8.79 -11.11
C LYS A 150 -10.35 9.18 -11.32
N ASN A 151 -9.64 8.47 -12.21
CA ASN A 151 -8.21 8.64 -12.39
C ASN A 151 -7.91 9.99 -13.08
N ASP A 152 -7.40 10.92 -12.29
CA ASP A 152 -6.91 12.24 -12.73
C ASP A 152 -5.37 12.26 -12.90
N GLY A 153 -4.76 11.08 -13.08
CA GLY A 153 -3.32 10.89 -13.18
C GLY A 153 -2.69 10.22 -11.95
N GLU A 154 -3.48 9.86 -10.93
CA GLU A 154 -3.00 9.17 -9.72
C GLU A 154 -2.33 7.82 -10.06
N VAL A 155 -2.93 7.06 -11.00
CA VAL A 155 -2.36 5.80 -11.51
C VAL A 155 -1.97 5.97 -12.97
N GLU A 156 -0.65 6.12 -13.19
CA GLU A 156 -0.07 6.24 -14.53
C GLU A 156 -0.27 4.94 -15.34
N GLY A 157 -0.62 5.08 -16.61
CA GLY A 157 -0.78 3.94 -17.52
C GLY A 157 -2.00 3.04 -17.27
N LEU A 158 -2.92 3.44 -16.38
CA LEU A 158 -4.12 2.64 -16.05
C LEU A 158 -4.95 2.30 -17.28
N GLU A 159 -5.16 3.23 -18.20
CA GLU A 159 -5.94 3.01 -19.44
C GLU A 159 -5.34 1.91 -20.30
N GLU A 160 -4.04 1.96 -20.53
CA GLU A 160 -3.34 0.96 -21.35
C GLU A 160 -3.34 -0.41 -20.67
N LYS A 161 -3.13 -0.45 -19.36
CA LYS A 161 -3.25 -1.69 -18.57
C LYS A 161 -4.63 -2.32 -18.73
N VAL A 162 -5.70 -1.55 -18.53
CA VAL A 162 -7.08 -2.06 -18.63
C VAL A 162 -7.38 -2.54 -20.05
N LYS A 163 -6.90 -1.85 -21.08
CA LYS A 163 -7.02 -2.28 -22.48
C LYS A 163 -6.34 -3.63 -22.72
N GLN A 164 -5.13 -3.81 -22.21
CA GLN A 164 -4.41 -5.09 -22.30
C GLN A 164 -5.13 -6.22 -21.59
N ARG A 165 -5.66 -5.98 -20.37
CA ARG A 165 -6.45 -6.96 -19.62
C ARG A 165 -7.72 -7.34 -20.38
N ARG A 166 -8.44 -6.37 -20.97
CA ARG A 166 -9.63 -6.63 -21.80
C ARG A 166 -9.32 -7.47 -23.02
N GLN A 167 -8.16 -7.30 -23.65
CA GLN A 167 -7.73 -8.15 -24.77
C GLN A 167 -7.40 -9.57 -24.31
N ALA A 168 -6.80 -9.73 -23.14
CA ALA A 168 -6.46 -11.04 -22.59
C ALA A 168 -7.67 -11.91 -22.24
N MET A 169 -8.82 -11.28 -21.91
CA MET A 169 -10.08 -12.00 -21.64
C MET A 169 -10.73 -12.62 -22.90
N LYS A 170 -10.32 -12.19 -24.09
CA LYS A 170 -10.91 -12.67 -25.36
C LYS A 170 -10.19 -13.88 -25.92
N LYS A 171 -9.10 -14.29 -25.31
CA LYS A 171 -8.30 -15.47 -25.66
C LYS A 171 -8.65 -16.65 -24.79
#